data_7435cc173b99de6a44fe97c17e57a435
#
_entry.id   7435cc173b99de6a44fe97c17e57a435
#
_cell.length_a   1.000
_cell.length_b   1.000
_cell.length_c   1.000
_cell.angle_alpha   90.00
_cell.angle_beta   90.00
_cell.angle_gamma   90.00
#
_symmetry.space_group_name_H-M   'P 1'
#
loop_
_entity.id
_entity.type
_entity.pdbx_description
1 polymer ?
#
loop_
_entity_poly.entity_id
_entity_poly.type
_entity_poly.pdbx_seq_one_letter_code
_entity_poly.pdbx_strand_id
1 'polypeptide(L)'
;IGWDYGTIRQLATRGGYPRSIRLQDNTVVAVYENYDTGYEMRRSTDEGSTWGDPVILFPIHSITNDKGTARINIANSEIIQLANGDLLAACNYRPQTPEITPFAIAVRRSTDNGVTWSDPQIIYEAEPRFSDGCWEPSFLQLPNGEVQVYFANEGPYTHSNEQEISMMTSVDNGKTWGGYKTVCFRAGSRDGMPVSKVVGDEIVCVIEDCGFVTFKPYTVRTKLSDNWSSPVLADSPNRAMALGEPVEDWIYMGAPYLGVLPTGETLLSYQVDDIRHDDQLGDRLPYSTMEVAIGDKNARNFVRCTRPFPVPAGKHAVWPSVAVWDANTIAALATSNYQGGTEAPFFMKGHVMRDLEVNSSDIVNYPIFIGHTGICNLRLGVGKDADNLYITCKVKDGELYSGGQGTQKGSGVFIYLDTKNECLKEPAEGVYKVWCSYKGDITVWQGNKGKWENSELEGVQVTPSV
;
A
#
# COMPACT_ATOMS: atom_id res chain seq x y z
N ILE A 1 0.61 -11.38 -4.53
CA ILE A 1 -0.07 -11.02 -3.28
C ILE A 1 -1.47 -11.61 -3.31
N GLY A 2 -1.83 -12.39 -2.28
CA GLY A 2 -3.19 -12.89 -2.06
C GLY A 2 -3.94 -11.97 -1.09
N TRP A 3 -4.97 -11.28 -1.56
CA TRP A 3 -5.78 -10.39 -0.73
C TRP A 3 -6.89 -11.18 -0.02
N ASP A 4 -7.05 -10.94 1.29
CA ASP A 4 -8.12 -11.54 2.08
C ASP A 4 -9.33 -10.60 2.16
N TYR A 5 -10.27 -10.76 1.24
CA TYR A 5 -11.47 -9.94 1.13
C TYR A 5 -12.38 -10.01 2.38
N GLY A 6 -12.24 -11.05 3.21
CA GLY A 6 -12.94 -11.17 4.50
C GLY A 6 -12.44 -10.20 5.56
N THR A 7 -11.30 -9.58 5.33
CA THR A 7 -10.67 -8.63 6.26
C THR A 7 -10.94 -7.17 5.89
N ILE A 8 -11.70 -6.90 4.84
CA ILE A 8 -12.06 -5.51 4.50
C ILE A 8 -12.80 -4.88 5.66
N ARG A 9 -12.31 -3.74 6.12
CA ARG A 9 -12.93 -2.93 7.18
C ARG A 9 -12.95 -1.47 6.77
N GLN A 10 -14.09 -0.84 6.97
CA GLN A 10 -14.23 0.62 6.94
C GLN A 10 -13.84 1.17 8.32
N LEU A 11 -12.84 2.03 8.39
CA LEU A 11 -12.28 2.54 9.64
C LEU A 11 -13.09 3.71 10.20
N ALA A 12 -13.77 4.50 9.36
CA ALA A 12 -14.66 5.58 9.71
C ALA A 12 -15.76 5.72 8.66
N THR A 13 -16.85 6.38 9.02
CA THR A 13 -17.98 6.62 8.10
C THR A 13 -17.67 7.69 7.05
N ARG A 14 -16.70 8.58 7.35
CA ARG A 14 -16.27 9.67 6.47
C ARG A 14 -14.84 10.04 6.77
N GLY A 15 -14.05 10.25 5.72
CA GLY A 15 -12.65 10.62 5.87
C GLY A 15 -11.77 9.99 4.80
N GLY A 16 -10.46 10.13 4.98
CA GLY A 16 -9.52 9.66 3.97
C GLY A 16 -8.08 9.51 4.46
N TYR A 17 -7.17 9.34 3.51
CA TYR A 17 -5.73 9.29 3.69
C TYR A 17 -5.28 8.28 4.78
N PRO A 18 -5.75 7.01 4.76
CA PRO A 18 -5.43 6.07 5.83
C PRO A 18 -3.99 5.56 5.74
N ARG A 19 -3.37 5.39 6.91
CA ARG A 19 -2.06 4.77 7.11
C ARG A 19 -2.15 3.75 8.24
N SER A 20 -1.26 2.76 8.26
CA SER A 20 -1.23 1.75 9.32
C SER A 20 0.18 1.29 9.62
N ILE A 21 0.44 0.99 10.88
CA ILE A 21 1.66 0.34 11.35
C ILE A 21 1.32 -0.79 12.31
N ARG A 22 2.19 -1.80 12.39
CA ARG A 22 2.18 -2.79 13.46
C ARG A 22 3.23 -2.38 14.48
N LEU A 23 2.81 -2.22 15.73
CA LEU A 23 3.68 -1.83 16.84
C LEU A 23 4.53 -3.02 17.32
N GLN A 24 5.58 -2.73 18.09
CA GLN A 24 6.48 -3.73 18.66
C GLN A 24 5.75 -4.72 19.60
N ASP A 25 4.62 -4.32 20.18
CA ASP A 25 3.75 -5.19 21.00
C ASP A 25 2.72 -5.99 20.19
N ASN A 26 2.82 -5.97 18.87
CA ASN A 26 1.91 -6.56 17.89
C ASN A 26 0.53 -5.89 17.77
N THR A 27 0.24 -4.81 18.49
CA THR A 27 -0.94 -3.99 18.24
C THR A 27 -0.86 -3.37 16.85
N VAL A 28 -1.94 -3.40 16.10
CA VAL A 28 -2.04 -2.68 14.83
C VAL A 28 -2.70 -1.32 15.09
N VAL A 29 -2.09 -0.28 14.57
CA VAL A 29 -2.61 1.08 14.61
C VAL A 29 -2.97 1.51 13.19
N ALA A 30 -4.15 2.07 13.03
CA ALA A 30 -4.58 2.78 11.82
C ALA A 30 -4.86 4.25 12.15
N VAL A 31 -4.39 5.12 11.28
CA VAL A 31 -4.60 6.56 11.35
C VAL A 31 -5.24 7.05 10.06
N TYR A 32 -6.05 8.09 10.16
CA TYR A 32 -6.74 8.67 9.01
C TYR A 32 -7.21 10.09 9.33
N GLU A 33 -7.46 10.88 8.31
CA GLU A 33 -8.18 12.14 8.45
C GLU A 33 -9.69 11.87 8.47
N ASN A 34 -10.37 12.34 9.51
CA ASN A 34 -11.82 12.42 9.57
C ASN A 34 -12.22 13.87 9.25
N TYR A 35 -13.02 14.07 8.19
CA TYR A 35 -13.33 15.41 7.68
C TYR A 35 -14.17 16.27 8.64
N ASP A 36 -14.73 15.68 9.69
CA ASP A 36 -15.55 16.35 10.68
C ASP A 36 -14.83 16.65 12.00
N THR A 37 -13.87 15.80 12.38
CA THR A 37 -13.18 15.85 13.69
C THR A 37 -11.69 16.16 13.58
N GLY A 38 -11.00 15.72 12.53
CA GLY A 38 -9.57 15.89 12.31
C GLY A 38 -8.82 14.57 12.16
N TYR A 39 -7.60 14.48 12.65
CA TYR A 39 -6.77 13.28 12.57
C TYR A 39 -7.14 12.32 13.70
N GLU A 40 -7.62 11.15 13.33
CA GLU A 40 -7.98 10.06 14.24
C GLU A 40 -7.05 8.88 14.16
N MET A 41 -6.91 8.18 15.29
CA MET A 41 -6.19 6.92 15.44
C MET A 41 -7.14 5.86 16.01
N ARG A 42 -7.09 4.64 15.45
CA ARG A 42 -7.73 3.44 16.00
C ARG A 42 -6.70 2.34 16.25
N ARG A 43 -7.02 1.44 17.18
CA ARG A 43 -6.19 0.30 17.55
C ARG A 43 -6.93 -1.00 17.31
N SER A 44 -6.18 -2.02 16.93
CA SER A 44 -6.63 -3.40 16.82
C SER A 44 -5.63 -4.33 17.52
N THR A 45 -6.14 -5.25 18.33
CA THR A 45 -5.35 -6.31 19.01
C THR A 45 -5.57 -7.68 18.37
N ASP A 46 -6.34 -7.75 17.28
CA ASP A 46 -6.72 -8.96 16.55
C ASP A 46 -6.39 -8.84 15.04
N GLU A 47 -5.27 -8.19 14.74
CA GLU A 47 -4.74 -8.02 13.39
C GLU A 47 -5.73 -7.34 12.42
N GLY A 48 -6.44 -6.31 12.87
CA GLY A 48 -7.36 -5.53 12.04
C GLY A 48 -8.72 -6.19 11.85
N SER A 49 -9.03 -7.30 12.54
CA SER A 49 -10.36 -7.92 12.48
C SER A 49 -11.42 -7.03 13.14
N THR A 50 -11.08 -6.43 14.28
CA THR A 50 -11.89 -5.41 14.96
C THR A 50 -11.04 -4.19 15.32
N TRP A 51 -11.69 -3.04 15.46
CA TRP A 51 -11.05 -1.76 15.77
C TRP A 51 -11.73 -1.10 16.96
N GLY A 52 -10.93 -0.64 17.92
CA GLY A 52 -11.41 0.14 19.07
C GLY A 52 -11.94 1.52 18.67
N ASP A 53 -12.44 2.26 19.65
CA ASP A 53 -12.93 3.62 19.46
C ASP A 53 -11.81 4.56 18.95
N PRO A 54 -12.15 5.57 18.15
CA PRO A 54 -11.17 6.51 17.64
C PRO A 54 -10.65 7.43 18.74
N VAL A 55 -9.35 7.72 18.69
CA VAL A 55 -8.71 8.77 19.50
C VAL A 55 -8.33 9.92 18.57
N ILE A 56 -8.79 11.13 18.85
CA ILE A 56 -8.44 12.31 18.05
C ILE A 56 -7.05 12.78 18.47
N LEU A 57 -6.08 12.71 17.55
CA LEU A 57 -4.72 13.16 17.78
C LEU A 57 -4.57 14.66 17.47
N PHE A 58 -5.15 15.14 16.39
CA PHE A 58 -5.15 16.54 16.01
C PHE A 58 -6.58 16.96 15.66
N PRO A 59 -7.27 17.71 16.57
CA PRO A 59 -8.62 18.15 16.28
C PRO A 59 -8.63 19.28 15.25
N ILE A 60 -9.68 19.35 14.45
CA ILE A 60 -10.03 20.56 13.71
C ILE A 60 -10.25 21.70 14.71
N HIS A 61 -9.63 22.84 14.46
CA HIS A 61 -9.70 23.99 15.36
C HIS A 61 -9.74 25.31 14.57
N SER A 62 -9.80 26.44 15.27
CA SER A 62 -9.69 27.75 14.67
C SER A 62 -8.54 28.53 15.27
N ILE A 63 -7.84 29.28 14.42
CA ILE A 63 -6.82 30.26 14.84
C ILE A 63 -7.38 31.66 14.59
N THR A 64 -7.26 32.52 15.57
CA THR A 64 -7.65 33.94 15.47
C THR A 64 -6.47 34.82 15.80
N ASN A 65 -6.21 35.80 14.94
CA ASN A 65 -5.15 36.81 15.12
C ASN A 65 -5.66 38.19 14.63
N ASP A 66 -4.78 39.17 14.51
CA ASP A 66 -5.07 40.52 14.04
C ASP A 66 -5.59 40.60 12.59
N LYS A 67 -5.29 39.56 11.78
CA LYS A 67 -5.77 39.45 10.39
C LYS A 67 -7.18 38.85 10.28
N GLY A 68 -7.66 38.16 11.33
CA GLY A 68 -8.95 37.49 11.31
C GLY A 68 -8.96 36.09 11.92
N THR A 69 -9.93 35.27 11.49
CA THR A 69 -10.12 33.90 11.96
C THR A 69 -10.05 32.92 10.78
N ALA A 70 -9.24 31.87 10.90
CA ALA A 70 -9.20 30.75 9.98
C ALA A 70 -9.54 29.45 10.70
N ARG A 71 -10.44 28.64 10.13
CA ARG A 71 -10.61 27.24 10.48
C ARG A 71 -9.41 26.46 9.93
N ILE A 72 -8.81 25.61 10.75
CA ILE A 72 -7.72 24.72 10.40
C ILE A 72 -8.27 23.32 10.19
N ASN A 73 -8.34 22.87 8.95
CA ASN A 73 -8.57 21.47 8.63
C ASN A 73 -7.26 20.68 8.81
N ILE A 74 -7.40 19.43 9.25
CA ILE A 74 -6.28 18.53 9.48
C ILE A 74 -6.30 17.48 8.37
N ALA A 75 -5.18 17.32 7.70
CA ALA A 75 -5.07 16.42 6.56
C ALA A 75 -3.73 15.67 6.52
N ASN A 76 -3.63 14.66 5.65
CA ASN A 76 -2.43 13.87 5.37
C ASN A 76 -1.82 13.25 6.64
N SER A 77 -2.61 12.43 7.32
CA SER A 77 -2.20 11.72 8.54
C SER A 77 -1.06 10.72 8.28
N GLU A 78 -0.02 10.77 9.12
CA GLU A 78 1.10 9.83 9.07
C GLU A 78 1.54 9.45 10.49
N ILE A 79 2.07 8.22 10.67
CA ILE A 79 2.50 7.70 11.97
C ILE A 79 3.71 6.79 11.82
N ILE A 80 4.62 6.85 12.79
CA ILE A 80 5.76 5.93 12.92
C ILE A 80 5.95 5.52 14.37
N GLN A 81 6.39 4.27 14.60
CA GLN A 81 7.01 3.86 15.86
C GLN A 81 8.53 3.90 15.70
N LEU A 82 9.21 4.61 16.59
CA LEU A 82 10.65 4.69 16.63
C LEU A 82 11.27 3.44 17.28
N ALA A 83 12.55 3.22 17.06
CA ALA A 83 13.27 2.08 17.60
C ALA A 83 13.24 2.02 19.14
N ASN A 84 13.13 3.18 19.82
CA ASN A 84 12.98 3.25 21.27
C ASN A 84 11.56 3.01 21.80
N GLY A 85 10.59 2.74 20.91
CA GLY A 85 9.19 2.48 21.22
C GLY A 85 8.29 3.73 21.19
N ASP A 86 8.83 4.95 21.14
CA ASP A 86 8.03 6.17 21.02
C ASP A 86 7.23 6.19 19.73
N LEU A 87 6.07 6.83 19.73
CA LEU A 87 5.30 7.10 18.53
C LEU A 87 5.42 8.56 18.14
N LEU A 88 5.53 8.81 16.84
CA LEU A 88 5.37 10.14 16.26
C LEU A 88 4.18 10.13 15.28
N ALA A 89 3.33 11.14 15.38
CA ALA A 89 2.24 11.39 14.46
C ALA A 89 2.44 12.74 13.79
N ALA A 90 2.25 12.82 12.47
CA ALA A 90 2.35 14.06 11.71
C ALA A 90 1.11 14.31 10.88
N CYS A 91 0.83 15.57 10.64
CA CYS A 91 -0.24 16.00 9.74
C CYS A 91 0.06 17.36 9.11
N ASN A 92 -0.75 17.71 8.15
CA ASN A 92 -0.75 19.01 7.51
C ASN A 92 -1.88 19.87 8.09
N TYR A 93 -1.55 21.06 8.57
CA TYR A 93 -2.50 22.10 8.95
C TYR A 93 -2.91 22.91 7.72
N ARG A 94 -4.20 22.90 7.38
CA ARG A 94 -4.77 23.56 6.19
C ARG A 94 -5.73 24.67 6.56
N PRO A 95 -5.27 25.94 6.66
CA PRO A 95 -6.15 27.07 6.86
C PRO A 95 -7.18 27.17 5.73
N GLN A 96 -8.44 27.33 6.07
CA GLN A 96 -9.53 27.47 5.11
C GLN A 96 -9.77 28.91 4.65
N THR A 97 -9.19 29.88 5.37
CA THR A 97 -9.23 31.30 5.02
C THR A 97 -7.79 31.73 4.66
N PRO A 98 -7.53 32.16 3.42
CA PRO A 98 -6.22 32.66 3.01
C PRO A 98 -5.73 33.83 3.84
N GLU A 99 -4.42 34.08 3.86
CA GLU A 99 -3.71 35.21 4.44
C GLU A 99 -3.83 35.36 5.97
N ILE A 100 -4.54 34.45 6.68
CA ILE A 100 -4.68 34.53 8.14
C ILE A 100 -3.52 33.87 8.86
N THR A 101 -3.21 32.63 8.48
CA THR A 101 -2.12 31.83 9.09
C THR A 101 -1.50 30.90 8.06
N PRO A 102 -0.22 30.55 8.19
CA PRO A 102 0.48 29.65 7.26
C PRO A 102 -0.15 28.25 7.19
N PHE A 103 0.05 27.56 6.07
CA PHE A 103 0.03 26.10 6.01
C PHE A 103 1.23 25.55 6.76
N ALA A 104 1.04 24.45 7.49
CA ALA A 104 2.11 23.96 8.36
C ALA A 104 2.15 22.43 8.44
N ILE A 105 3.33 21.90 8.74
CA ILE A 105 3.51 20.51 9.16
C ILE A 105 3.59 20.48 10.69
N ALA A 106 2.69 19.71 11.30
CA ALA A 106 2.58 19.56 12.75
C ALA A 106 2.93 18.14 13.17
N VAL A 107 3.62 17.97 14.29
CA VAL A 107 4.03 16.69 14.87
C VAL A 107 3.59 16.60 16.32
N ARG A 108 3.16 15.42 16.77
CA ARG A 108 2.99 15.03 18.18
C ARG A 108 3.82 13.79 18.48
N ARG A 109 4.22 13.67 19.74
CA ARG A 109 4.98 12.53 20.26
C ARG A 109 4.26 11.87 21.41
N SER A 110 4.31 10.53 21.46
CA SER A 110 3.88 9.70 22.59
C SER A 110 5.04 8.84 23.07
N THR A 111 5.18 8.70 24.39
CA THR A 111 6.19 7.84 25.05
C THR A 111 5.58 6.68 25.83
N ASP A 112 4.27 6.50 25.73
CA ASP A 112 3.48 5.52 26.44
C ASP A 112 2.62 4.69 25.46
N ASN A 113 3.21 4.38 24.31
CA ASN A 113 2.59 3.58 23.26
C ASN A 113 1.29 4.20 22.72
N GLY A 114 1.22 5.56 22.69
CA GLY A 114 0.09 6.33 22.13
C GLY A 114 -1.14 6.42 23.03
N VAL A 115 -0.98 6.20 24.34
CA VAL A 115 -2.03 6.46 25.33
C VAL A 115 -2.19 7.96 25.56
N THR A 116 -1.06 8.65 25.73
CA THR A 116 -1.04 10.14 25.81
C THR A 116 -0.09 10.71 24.76
N TRP A 117 -0.34 11.95 24.39
CA TRP A 117 0.39 12.66 23.35
C TRP A 117 0.82 14.06 23.81
N SER A 118 2.00 14.48 23.39
CA SER A 118 2.46 15.87 23.62
C SER A 118 1.51 16.89 22.98
N ASP A 119 1.64 18.16 23.33
CA ASP A 119 1.07 19.23 22.52
C ASP A 119 1.61 19.18 21.08
N PRO A 120 0.84 19.66 20.09
CA PRO A 120 1.32 19.74 18.71
C PRO A 120 2.47 20.71 18.60
N GLN A 121 3.53 20.28 17.91
CA GLN A 121 4.67 21.12 17.55
C GLN A 121 4.62 21.40 16.05
N ILE A 122 4.59 22.67 15.66
CA ILE A 122 4.80 23.08 14.27
C ILE A 122 6.29 22.96 13.97
N ILE A 123 6.64 22.14 12.97
CA ILE A 123 8.04 21.90 12.59
C ILE A 123 8.43 22.62 11.29
N TYR A 124 7.43 23.00 10.49
CA TYR A 124 7.61 23.78 9.27
C TYR A 124 6.36 24.62 9.01
N GLU A 125 6.55 25.85 8.55
CA GLU A 125 5.51 26.75 8.06
C GLU A 125 5.83 27.18 6.63
N ALA A 126 4.86 27.03 5.73
CA ALA A 126 4.89 27.56 4.39
C ALA A 126 4.20 28.92 4.33
N GLU A 127 3.54 29.28 3.23
CA GLU A 127 2.82 30.53 3.08
C GLU A 127 1.33 30.38 3.46
N PRO A 128 0.60 31.48 3.71
CA PRO A 128 -0.81 31.42 4.09
C PRO A 128 -1.76 31.32 2.89
N ARG A 129 -1.32 30.70 1.78
CA ARG A 129 -2.09 30.51 0.57
C ARG A 129 -2.05 29.07 0.14
N PHE A 130 -3.13 28.57 -0.45
CA PHE A 130 -3.21 27.19 -0.92
C PHE A 130 -2.19 26.87 -2.02
N SER A 131 -1.88 27.83 -2.90
CA SER A 131 -0.89 27.68 -3.97
C SER A 131 0.56 27.65 -3.49
N ASP A 132 0.79 27.98 -2.22
CA ASP A 132 2.14 28.20 -1.69
C ASP A 132 2.28 27.43 -0.36
N GLY A 133 1.56 26.33 -0.21
CA GLY A 133 1.47 25.52 1.00
C GLY A 133 2.56 24.46 1.16
N CYS A 134 2.37 23.60 2.16
CA CYS A 134 3.17 22.39 2.36
C CYS A 134 2.24 21.21 2.66
N TRP A 135 2.60 19.99 2.22
CA TRP A 135 1.68 18.86 2.11
C TRP A 135 2.33 17.53 2.48
N GLU A 136 1.53 16.55 2.90
CA GLU A 136 1.81 15.11 2.82
C GLU A 136 3.07 14.68 3.60
N PRO A 137 3.14 14.96 4.91
CA PRO A 137 4.28 14.53 5.71
C PRO A 137 4.40 13.01 5.72
N SER A 138 5.65 12.51 5.65
CA SER A 138 5.98 11.10 5.87
C SER A 138 7.24 10.95 6.70
N PHE A 139 7.30 9.91 7.54
CA PHE A 139 8.42 9.67 8.45
C PHE A 139 9.40 8.62 7.94
N LEU A 140 10.66 8.82 8.30
CA LEU A 140 11.72 7.82 8.26
C LEU A 140 12.60 7.94 9.50
N GLN A 141 12.95 6.82 10.14
CA GLN A 141 14.05 6.76 11.09
C GLN A 141 15.24 6.05 10.46
N LEU A 142 16.40 6.69 10.48
CA LEU A 142 17.67 6.13 10.00
C LEU A 142 18.28 5.17 11.04
N PRO A 143 19.17 4.24 10.62
CA PRO A 143 19.85 3.32 11.52
C PRO A 143 20.68 3.99 12.62
N ASN A 144 21.13 5.23 12.41
CA ASN A 144 21.85 6.03 13.41
C ASN A 144 20.93 6.71 14.45
N GLY A 145 19.58 6.51 14.31
CA GLY A 145 18.57 7.08 15.19
C GLY A 145 18.02 8.44 14.74
N GLU A 146 18.58 9.09 13.73
CA GLU A 146 18.03 10.33 13.16
C GLU A 146 16.63 10.07 12.62
N VAL A 147 15.68 10.94 12.96
CA VAL A 147 14.32 10.91 12.44
C VAL A 147 14.15 12.00 11.40
N GLN A 148 13.56 11.67 10.28
CA GLN A 148 13.32 12.58 9.17
C GLN A 148 11.83 12.67 8.87
N VAL A 149 11.33 13.88 8.61
CA VAL A 149 10.00 14.14 8.06
C VAL A 149 10.15 14.72 6.67
N TYR A 150 9.61 14.04 5.68
CA TYR A 150 9.56 14.49 4.29
C TYR A 150 8.20 15.09 4.00
N PHE A 151 8.13 16.10 3.18
CA PHE A 151 6.87 16.75 2.79
C PHE A 151 7.02 17.45 1.44
N ALA A 152 5.92 17.56 0.71
CA ALA A 152 5.85 18.37 -0.50
C ALA A 152 5.73 19.85 -0.11
N ASN A 153 6.44 20.75 -0.81
CA ASN A 153 6.61 22.13 -0.38
C ASN A 153 6.57 23.09 -1.56
N GLU A 154 5.58 23.97 -1.56
CA GLU A 154 5.42 25.08 -2.49
C GLU A 154 5.93 26.42 -1.90
N GLY A 155 6.12 26.48 -0.58
CA GLY A 155 6.50 27.71 0.13
C GLY A 155 7.69 28.47 -0.46
N PRO A 156 8.76 27.81 -0.97
CA PRO A 156 9.87 28.49 -1.66
C PRO A 156 9.49 29.09 -3.02
N TYR A 157 8.34 28.76 -3.62
CA TYR A 157 8.00 29.03 -5.02
C TYR A 157 6.79 29.94 -5.18
N THR A 158 6.68 31.00 -4.38
CA THR A 158 5.51 31.92 -4.32
C THR A 158 5.18 32.65 -5.62
N HIS A 159 6.04 32.55 -6.64
CA HIS A 159 5.87 33.20 -7.95
C HIS A 159 5.72 32.20 -9.10
N SER A 160 5.61 30.90 -8.79
CA SER A 160 5.45 29.83 -9.78
C SER A 160 4.54 28.73 -9.23
N ASN A 161 4.24 27.73 -10.05
CA ASN A 161 3.50 26.53 -9.61
C ASN A 161 4.44 25.35 -9.29
N GLU A 162 5.68 25.64 -8.96
CA GLU A 162 6.69 24.63 -8.65
C GLU A 162 6.49 24.07 -7.23
N GLN A 163 6.89 22.83 -7.05
CA GLN A 163 6.85 22.14 -5.75
C GLN A 163 8.04 21.21 -5.64
N GLU A 164 8.76 21.31 -4.55
CA GLU A 164 9.86 20.40 -4.21
C GLU A 164 9.45 19.39 -3.16
N ILE A 165 10.25 18.36 -2.96
CA ILE A 165 10.25 17.58 -1.73
C ILE A 165 11.30 18.15 -0.78
N SER A 166 10.82 18.55 0.37
CA SER A 166 11.65 19.06 1.49
C SER A 166 11.68 18.05 2.64
N MET A 167 12.64 18.19 3.54
CA MET A 167 12.66 17.46 4.79
C MET A 167 13.14 18.29 5.98
N MET A 168 12.72 17.86 7.19
CA MET A 168 13.23 18.30 8.49
C MET A 168 13.78 17.09 9.24
N THR A 169 14.74 17.33 10.15
CA THR A 169 15.40 16.27 10.93
C THR A 169 15.28 16.48 12.42
N SER A 170 15.30 15.37 13.17
CA SER A 170 15.42 15.33 14.63
C SER A 170 16.46 14.29 15.03
N VAL A 171 17.33 14.62 15.97
CA VAL A 171 18.34 13.70 16.55
C VAL A 171 18.02 13.30 17.99
N ASP A 172 16.85 13.69 18.49
CA ASP A 172 16.41 13.47 19.87
C ASP A 172 15.04 12.82 19.97
N ASN A 173 14.74 11.92 19.01
CA ASN A 173 13.48 11.18 18.91
C ASN A 173 12.24 12.09 18.76
N GLY A 174 12.33 13.13 17.95
CA GLY A 174 11.22 14.02 17.62
C GLY A 174 10.89 15.07 18.67
N LYS A 175 11.79 15.34 19.63
CA LYS A 175 11.58 16.41 20.62
C LYS A 175 11.87 17.79 20.03
N THR A 176 12.93 17.88 19.23
CA THR A 176 13.29 19.10 18.50
C THR A 176 13.54 18.80 17.03
N TRP A 177 13.30 19.78 16.18
CA TRP A 177 13.38 19.65 14.72
C TRP A 177 14.17 20.80 14.12
N GLY A 178 14.95 20.47 13.07
CA GLY A 178 15.76 21.42 12.33
C GLY A 178 16.34 20.80 11.07
N GLY A 179 17.44 21.31 10.55
CA GLY A 179 18.19 20.70 9.45
C GLY A 179 17.39 20.61 8.15
N TYR A 180 16.63 21.66 7.80
CA TYR A 180 15.90 21.74 6.54
C TYR A 180 16.79 21.42 5.35
N LYS A 181 16.31 20.59 4.44
CA LYS A 181 16.95 20.26 3.16
C LYS A 181 15.91 20.08 2.06
N THR A 182 16.27 20.47 0.84
CA THR A 182 15.58 20.04 -0.39
C THR A 182 16.06 18.63 -0.75
N VAL A 183 15.14 17.70 -0.87
CA VAL A 183 15.38 16.29 -1.23
C VAL A 183 15.45 16.12 -2.74
N CYS A 184 14.44 16.61 -3.43
CA CYS A 184 14.42 16.61 -4.88
C CYS A 184 13.59 17.77 -5.42
N PHE A 185 13.88 18.12 -6.68
CA PHE A 185 13.24 19.22 -7.38
C PHE A 185 13.31 19.03 -8.89
N ARG A 186 12.22 19.40 -9.57
CA ARG A 186 12.15 19.51 -11.03
C ARG A 186 11.69 20.91 -11.40
N ALA A 187 12.56 21.69 -12.04
CA ALA A 187 12.24 23.04 -12.48
C ALA A 187 11.03 23.03 -13.45
N GLY A 188 10.09 23.96 -13.26
CA GLY A 188 8.87 24.10 -14.03
C GLY A 188 7.80 23.03 -13.74
N SER A 189 7.97 22.22 -12.69
CA SER A 189 7.04 21.13 -12.37
C SER A 189 6.88 20.95 -10.85
N ARG A 190 6.16 19.89 -10.47
CA ARG A 190 5.81 19.57 -9.09
C ARG A 190 6.27 18.15 -8.78
N ASP A 191 6.91 17.97 -7.63
CA ASP A 191 7.19 16.69 -6.99
C ASP A 191 6.30 16.58 -5.75
N GLY A 192 5.51 15.51 -5.60
CA GLY A 192 4.54 15.36 -4.51
C GLY A 192 4.57 14.01 -3.84
N MET A 193 3.78 13.86 -2.77
CA MET A 193 3.49 12.60 -2.07
C MET A 193 4.74 11.79 -1.68
N PRO A 194 5.72 12.36 -0.95
CA PRO A 194 6.97 11.67 -0.65
C PRO A 194 6.78 10.55 0.37
N VAL A 195 7.35 9.37 0.12
CA VAL A 195 7.49 8.30 1.12
C VAL A 195 8.88 7.69 1.04
N SER A 196 9.64 7.80 2.13
CA SER A 196 11.04 7.38 2.19
C SER A 196 11.23 6.11 3.01
N LYS A 197 12.13 5.23 2.56
CA LYS A 197 12.57 4.01 3.28
C LYS A 197 14.07 3.83 3.11
N VAL A 198 14.68 3.17 4.10
CA VAL A 198 16.05 2.64 3.96
C VAL A 198 15.98 1.35 3.16
N VAL A 199 16.76 1.27 2.09
CA VAL A 199 16.87 0.11 1.20
C VAL A 199 18.36 -0.19 0.99
N GLY A 200 18.86 -1.22 1.65
CA GLY A 200 20.30 -1.51 1.66
C GLY A 200 21.11 -0.36 2.30
N ASP A 201 22.01 0.21 1.55
CA ASP A 201 22.84 1.36 1.96
C ASP A 201 22.34 2.72 1.42
N GLU A 202 21.11 2.74 0.90
CA GLU A 202 20.48 3.93 0.34
C GLU A 202 19.23 4.36 1.14
N ILE A 203 18.92 5.65 1.06
CA ILE A 203 17.58 6.18 1.31
C ILE A 203 16.89 6.28 -0.05
N VAL A 204 15.77 5.63 -0.19
CA VAL A 204 14.92 5.70 -1.39
C VAL A 204 13.62 6.41 -1.03
N CYS A 205 13.33 7.50 -1.72
CA CYS A 205 12.08 8.22 -1.61
C CYS A 205 11.27 7.99 -2.90
N VAL A 206 10.04 7.48 -2.77
CA VAL A 206 9.09 7.49 -3.88
C VAL A 206 8.32 8.79 -3.87
N ILE A 207 8.04 9.31 -5.06
CA ILE A 207 7.32 10.57 -5.29
C ILE A 207 6.34 10.41 -6.45
N GLU A 208 5.33 11.26 -6.51
CA GLU A 208 4.64 11.52 -7.77
C GLU A 208 5.36 12.65 -8.51
N ASP A 209 5.86 12.34 -9.71
CA ASP A 209 6.51 13.28 -10.59
C ASP A 209 5.48 13.83 -11.59
N CYS A 210 5.26 15.14 -11.56
CA CYS A 210 4.31 15.83 -12.41
C CYS A 210 4.95 16.43 -13.68
N GLY A 211 6.20 16.08 -13.98
CA GLY A 211 6.93 16.56 -15.17
C GLY A 211 6.53 15.89 -16.48
N PHE A 212 5.39 15.19 -16.52
CA PHE A 212 4.85 14.45 -17.66
C PHE A 212 3.42 14.89 -18.00
N VAL A 213 2.80 14.26 -19.00
CA VAL A 213 1.39 14.50 -19.35
C VAL A 213 0.46 14.24 -18.17
N THR A 214 0.74 13.19 -17.40
CA THR A 214 0.07 12.86 -16.14
C THR A 214 1.11 12.45 -15.10
N PHE A 215 0.70 12.40 -13.83
CA PHE A 215 1.58 11.99 -12.73
C PHE A 215 2.11 10.57 -12.93
N LYS A 216 3.38 10.36 -12.56
CA LYS A 216 4.04 9.06 -12.60
C LYS A 216 4.76 8.79 -11.26
N PRO A 217 4.78 7.54 -10.79
CA PRO A 217 5.57 7.17 -9.62
C PRO A 217 7.07 7.11 -9.99
N TYR A 218 7.86 7.93 -9.34
CA TYR A 218 9.30 7.98 -9.49
C TYR A 218 10.00 7.62 -8.18
N THR A 219 11.21 7.10 -8.27
CA THR A 219 12.14 6.98 -7.14
C THR A 219 13.22 8.04 -7.25
N VAL A 220 13.52 8.70 -6.15
CA VAL A 220 14.74 9.49 -5.96
C VAL A 220 15.54 8.88 -4.81
N ARG A 221 16.87 8.92 -4.88
CA ARG A 221 17.71 8.20 -3.93
C ARG A 221 19.01 8.90 -3.60
N THR A 222 19.51 8.60 -2.43
CA THR A 222 20.83 9.04 -1.93
C THR A 222 21.46 7.92 -1.13
N LYS A 223 22.79 7.91 -1.00
CA LYS A 223 23.45 7.02 -0.05
C LYS A 223 23.13 7.44 1.39
N LEU A 224 23.08 6.49 2.32
CA LEU A 224 22.92 6.77 3.75
C LEU A 224 24.03 7.71 4.25
N SER A 225 25.27 7.56 3.74
CA SER A 225 26.41 8.43 4.06
C SER A 225 26.21 9.87 3.62
N ASP A 226 25.51 10.08 2.51
CA ASP A 226 25.34 11.39 1.88
C ASP A 226 24.10 12.12 2.41
N ASN A 227 23.10 11.35 2.81
CA ASN A 227 21.90 11.83 3.52
C ASN A 227 21.36 13.15 2.96
N TRP A 228 21.08 13.18 1.65
CA TRP A 228 20.57 14.35 0.93
C TRP A 228 21.48 15.59 1.05
N SER A 229 22.79 15.40 0.98
CA SER A 229 23.76 16.51 0.96
C SER A 229 23.61 17.44 -0.25
N SER A 230 22.96 16.94 -1.30
CA SER A 230 22.55 17.69 -2.48
C SER A 230 21.18 17.19 -2.96
N PRO A 231 20.32 18.07 -3.49
CA PRO A 231 19.01 17.69 -4.02
C PRO A 231 19.16 16.85 -5.28
N VAL A 232 18.22 15.92 -5.48
CA VAL A 232 18.11 15.11 -6.71
C VAL A 232 17.30 15.89 -7.73
N LEU A 233 17.95 16.40 -8.76
CA LEU A 233 17.32 17.19 -9.83
C LEU A 233 16.72 16.30 -10.93
N ALA A 234 16.06 16.91 -11.91
CA ALA A 234 15.31 16.24 -12.96
C ALA A 234 16.16 15.28 -13.82
N ASP A 235 17.40 15.64 -14.10
CA ASP A 235 18.37 14.93 -14.94
C ASP A 235 19.33 14.04 -14.14
N SER A 236 19.14 13.94 -12.83
CA SER A 236 19.99 13.14 -11.95
C SER A 236 19.86 11.63 -12.29
N PRO A 237 20.98 10.87 -12.33
CA PRO A 237 20.94 9.41 -12.44
C PRO A 237 20.30 8.73 -11.21
N ASN A 238 20.12 9.48 -10.13
CA ASN A 238 19.45 9.04 -8.91
C ASN A 238 17.93 9.27 -8.93
N ARG A 239 17.38 9.70 -10.07
CA ARG A 239 15.93 9.86 -10.31
C ARG A 239 15.50 8.95 -11.45
N ALA A 240 14.54 8.09 -11.22
CA ALA A 240 14.08 7.14 -12.24
C ALA A 240 12.61 6.78 -12.05
N MET A 241 11.94 6.42 -13.16
CA MET A 241 10.62 5.78 -13.12
C MET A 241 10.69 4.57 -12.20
N ALA A 242 9.72 4.43 -11.31
CA ALA A 242 9.69 3.29 -10.38
C ALA A 242 9.36 1.98 -11.09
N LEU A 243 8.44 2.01 -12.08
CA LEU A 243 8.01 0.83 -12.82
C LEU A 243 9.09 0.36 -13.80
N GLY A 244 9.26 -0.94 -13.91
CA GLY A 244 10.22 -1.58 -14.83
C GLY A 244 9.75 -1.63 -16.28
N GLU A 245 8.44 -1.58 -16.51
CA GLU A 245 7.83 -1.59 -17.83
C GLU A 245 7.36 -0.19 -18.22
N PRO A 246 7.45 0.19 -19.51
CA PRO A 246 6.91 1.44 -20.01
C PRO A 246 5.40 1.57 -19.74
N VAL A 247 4.98 2.77 -19.41
CA VAL A 247 3.57 3.12 -19.19
C VAL A 247 3.20 4.25 -20.14
N GLU A 248 2.04 4.15 -20.76
CA GLU A 248 1.50 5.18 -21.64
C GLU A 248 1.40 6.54 -20.92
N ASP A 249 1.74 7.60 -21.62
CA ASP A 249 1.83 8.95 -21.04
C ASP A 249 0.49 9.44 -20.48
N TRP A 250 -0.63 9.03 -21.07
CA TRP A 250 -1.97 9.42 -20.65
C TRP A 250 -2.46 8.73 -19.38
N ILE A 251 -1.87 7.59 -18.99
CA ILE A 251 -2.26 6.86 -17.76
C ILE A 251 -1.81 7.68 -16.54
N TYR A 252 -2.76 8.06 -15.71
CA TYR A 252 -2.49 8.71 -14.42
C TYR A 252 -2.07 7.68 -13.37
N MET A 253 -0.98 7.97 -12.66
CA MET A 253 -0.44 7.12 -11.59
C MET A 253 0.14 8.00 -10.48
N GLY A 254 -0.68 8.33 -9.48
CA GLY A 254 -0.29 9.23 -8.39
C GLY A 254 -0.27 8.57 -7.01
N ALA A 255 0.04 9.35 -6.00
CA ALA A 255 0.04 8.97 -4.59
C ALA A 255 0.82 7.67 -4.29
N PRO A 256 2.11 7.57 -4.66
CA PRO A 256 2.89 6.37 -4.41
C PRO A 256 3.18 6.19 -2.91
N TYR A 257 3.26 4.93 -2.45
CA TYR A 257 3.66 4.58 -1.09
C TYR A 257 4.60 3.37 -1.10
N LEU A 258 5.77 3.50 -0.49
CA LEU A 258 6.82 2.48 -0.49
C LEU A 258 6.77 1.63 0.77
N GLY A 259 6.72 0.31 0.62
CA GLY A 259 6.94 -0.69 1.67
C GLY A 259 8.22 -1.49 1.42
N VAL A 260 8.90 -1.90 2.49
CA VAL A 260 10.06 -2.79 2.42
C VAL A 260 9.78 -4.00 3.30
N LEU A 261 9.80 -5.19 2.71
CA LEU A 261 9.63 -6.44 3.45
C LEU A 261 10.91 -6.78 4.23
N PRO A 262 10.81 -7.44 5.39
CA PRO A 262 11.99 -7.91 6.13
C PRO A 262 12.92 -8.83 5.33
N THR A 263 12.40 -9.47 4.29
CA THR A 263 13.15 -10.32 3.34
C THR A 263 13.87 -9.52 2.25
N GLY A 264 13.62 -8.21 2.21
CA GLY A 264 14.30 -7.23 1.34
C GLY A 264 13.54 -6.86 0.07
N GLU A 265 12.50 -7.60 -0.34
CA GLU A 265 11.66 -7.21 -1.46
C GLU A 265 10.91 -5.92 -1.14
N THR A 266 10.59 -5.15 -2.16
CA THR A 266 9.91 -3.86 -2.00
C THR A 266 8.53 -3.88 -2.63
N LEU A 267 7.63 -3.09 -2.06
CA LEU A 267 6.26 -2.92 -2.51
C LEU A 267 6.02 -1.45 -2.82
N LEU A 268 5.33 -1.19 -3.91
CA LEU A 268 4.88 0.13 -4.28
C LEU A 268 3.37 0.12 -4.49
N SER A 269 2.63 0.83 -3.65
CA SER A 269 1.23 1.12 -3.95
C SER A 269 1.10 2.49 -4.62
N TYR A 270 0.14 2.63 -5.50
CA TYR A 270 -0.22 3.89 -6.15
C TYR A 270 -1.68 3.82 -6.61
N GLN A 271 -2.24 4.97 -6.94
CA GLN A 271 -3.55 5.06 -7.58
C GLN A 271 -3.39 5.18 -9.09
N VAL A 272 -4.25 4.48 -9.87
CA VAL A 272 -4.16 4.39 -11.32
C VAL A 272 -5.53 4.38 -11.97
N ASP A 273 -5.67 5.00 -13.14
CA ASP A 273 -6.93 5.12 -13.90
C ASP A 273 -6.97 4.33 -15.22
N ASP A 274 -5.96 3.55 -15.55
CA ASP A 274 -5.66 2.94 -16.86
C ASP A 274 -6.80 2.14 -17.51
N ILE A 275 -7.63 1.45 -16.72
CA ILE A 275 -8.76 0.65 -17.26
C ILE A 275 -10.12 1.35 -17.09
N ARG A 276 -10.13 2.56 -16.58
CA ARG A 276 -11.35 3.26 -16.13
C ARG A 276 -11.43 4.67 -16.67
N HIS A 277 -10.41 5.08 -17.42
CA HIS A 277 -10.32 6.40 -18.02
C HIS A 277 -11.25 6.51 -19.22
N ASP A 278 -12.01 7.60 -19.24
CA ASP A 278 -12.70 8.11 -20.42
C ASP A 278 -11.92 9.35 -20.89
N ASP A 279 -11.46 9.37 -22.14
CA ASP A 279 -10.60 10.41 -22.74
C ASP A 279 -11.12 11.85 -22.57
N GLN A 280 -12.34 12.03 -22.13
CA GLN A 280 -12.99 13.33 -21.96
C GLN A 280 -12.89 13.91 -20.54
N LEU A 281 -12.21 13.26 -19.59
CA LEU A 281 -12.26 13.59 -18.17
C LEU A 281 -11.07 14.44 -17.72
N GLY A 282 -11.36 15.63 -17.19
CA GLY A 282 -10.36 16.53 -16.60
C GLY A 282 -9.84 16.05 -15.23
N ASP A 283 -10.69 15.45 -14.40
CA ASP A 283 -10.32 14.97 -13.07
C ASP A 283 -10.14 13.44 -13.09
N ARG A 284 -8.95 12.97 -12.72
CA ARG A 284 -8.55 11.56 -12.74
C ARG A 284 -8.89 10.81 -11.45
N LEU A 285 -9.01 11.51 -10.32
CA LEU A 285 -9.25 10.88 -9.01
C LEU A 285 -10.51 10.02 -8.96
N PRO A 286 -11.70 10.46 -9.48
CA PRO A 286 -12.92 9.66 -9.42
C PRO A 286 -12.85 8.33 -10.19
N TYR A 287 -11.85 8.16 -11.05
CA TYR A 287 -11.66 6.97 -11.88
C TYR A 287 -10.48 6.12 -11.44
N SER A 288 -9.75 6.55 -10.45
CA SER A 288 -8.56 5.86 -9.96
C SER A 288 -8.89 4.72 -9.01
N THR A 289 -8.07 3.68 -9.03
CA THR A 289 -8.09 2.59 -8.06
C THR A 289 -6.69 2.31 -7.54
N MET A 290 -6.61 1.73 -6.34
CA MET A 290 -5.33 1.29 -5.79
C MET A 290 -4.77 0.12 -6.58
N GLU A 291 -3.50 0.19 -6.92
CA GLU A 291 -2.70 -0.92 -7.42
C GLU A 291 -1.43 -1.09 -6.58
N VAL A 292 -0.96 -2.33 -6.47
CA VAL A 292 0.30 -2.68 -5.79
C VAL A 292 1.23 -3.35 -6.78
N ALA A 293 2.45 -2.86 -6.86
CA ALA A 293 3.55 -3.43 -7.62
C ALA A 293 4.61 -4.00 -6.69
N ILE A 294 5.36 -4.98 -7.18
CA ILE A 294 6.47 -5.63 -6.45
C ILE A 294 7.77 -5.24 -7.12
N GLY A 295 8.72 -4.72 -6.36
CA GLY A 295 10.06 -4.36 -6.79
C GLY A 295 11.13 -5.31 -6.28
N ASP A 296 12.32 -5.15 -6.83
CA ASP A 296 13.50 -5.86 -6.37
C ASP A 296 14.02 -5.34 -5.01
N LYS A 297 15.09 -5.97 -4.50
CA LYS A 297 15.72 -5.62 -3.21
C LYS A 297 16.39 -4.24 -3.19
N ASN A 298 16.46 -3.57 -4.34
CA ASN A 298 17.01 -2.24 -4.49
C ASN A 298 15.92 -1.17 -4.71
N ALA A 299 14.66 -1.52 -4.53
CA ALA A 299 13.49 -0.69 -4.87
C ALA A 299 13.58 -0.16 -6.31
N ARG A 300 13.73 -1.08 -7.24
CA ARG A 300 13.77 -0.83 -8.69
C ARG A 300 12.88 -1.81 -9.43
N ASN A 301 12.61 -1.52 -10.70
CA ASN A 301 11.95 -2.43 -11.63
C ASN A 301 10.63 -2.97 -11.07
N PHE A 302 9.82 -2.09 -10.46
CA PHE A 302 8.53 -2.52 -9.93
C PHE A 302 7.64 -3.06 -11.05
N VAL A 303 7.18 -4.30 -10.85
CA VAL A 303 6.25 -4.99 -11.75
C VAL A 303 4.85 -4.85 -11.20
N ARG A 304 3.92 -4.40 -12.01
CA ARG A 304 2.50 -4.30 -11.69
C ARG A 304 1.96 -5.68 -11.31
N CYS A 305 1.30 -5.79 -10.16
CA CYS A 305 0.96 -7.10 -9.62
C CYS A 305 -0.55 -7.26 -9.40
N THR A 306 -1.17 -6.39 -8.59
CA THR A 306 -2.55 -6.66 -8.15
C THR A 306 -3.27 -5.39 -7.66
N ARG A 307 -4.61 -5.45 -7.71
CA ARG A 307 -5.52 -4.42 -7.21
C ARG A 307 -6.28 -4.96 -5.99
N PRO A 308 -6.01 -4.43 -4.79
CA PRO A 308 -6.61 -4.97 -3.57
C PRO A 308 -8.12 -4.77 -3.49
N PHE A 309 -8.60 -3.55 -3.74
CA PHE A 309 -10.02 -3.23 -3.55
C PHE A 309 -10.83 -3.50 -4.82
N PRO A 310 -11.98 -4.23 -4.71
CA PRO A 310 -12.85 -4.54 -5.85
C PRO A 310 -13.77 -3.35 -6.18
N VAL A 311 -13.18 -2.25 -6.62
CA VAL A 311 -13.87 -0.98 -6.85
C VAL A 311 -14.65 -1.02 -8.18
N PRO A 312 -15.99 -0.90 -8.17
CA PRO A 312 -16.80 -0.91 -9.38
C PRO A 312 -16.64 0.39 -10.20
N ALA A 313 -17.16 0.39 -11.44
CA ALA A 313 -17.18 1.57 -12.27
C ALA A 313 -17.91 2.73 -11.57
N GLY A 314 -17.42 3.97 -11.72
CA GLY A 314 -17.95 5.17 -11.07
C GLY A 314 -17.62 5.31 -9.57
N LYS A 315 -16.77 4.44 -9.04
CA LYS A 315 -16.22 4.51 -7.70
C LYS A 315 -14.69 4.56 -7.76
N HIS A 316 -14.05 4.94 -6.66
CA HIS A 316 -12.59 5.07 -6.59
C HIS A 316 -11.98 4.44 -5.33
N ALA A 317 -10.65 4.22 -5.37
CA ALA A 317 -9.81 3.93 -4.21
C ALA A 317 -8.50 4.70 -4.39
N VAL A 318 -8.35 5.80 -3.66
CA VAL A 318 -7.30 6.80 -3.84
C VAL A 318 -6.50 7.03 -2.56
N TRP A 319 -5.39 7.76 -2.68
CA TRP A 319 -4.43 8.04 -1.59
C TRP A 319 -4.01 6.78 -0.84
N PRO A 320 -3.60 5.73 -1.58
CA PRO A 320 -3.35 4.43 -1.02
C PRO A 320 -2.10 4.39 -0.15
N SER A 321 -2.02 3.37 0.69
CA SER A 321 -0.79 2.97 1.36
C SER A 321 -0.70 1.46 1.49
N VAL A 322 0.52 0.94 1.53
CA VAL A 322 0.83 -0.45 1.86
C VAL A 322 1.61 -0.49 3.16
N ALA A 323 1.03 -1.13 4.17
CA ALA A 323 1.69 -1.36 5.46
C ALA A 323 2.32 -2.76 5.48
N VAL A 324 3.59 -2.85 5.82
CA VAL A 324 4.29 -4.11 6.00
C VAL A 324 4.26 -4.48 7.48
N TRP A 325 3.71 -5.64 7.81
CA TRP A 325 3.65 -6.12 9.19
C TRP A 325 4.74 -7.13 9.52
N ASP A 326 5.00 -8.04 8.58
CA ASP A 326 6.08 -9.03 8.67
C ASP A 326 6.48 -9.50 7.25
N ALA A 327 7.30 -10.54 7.16
CA ALA A 327 7.77 -11.07 5.88
C ALA A 327 6.65 -11.59 4.96
N ASN A 328 5.49 -11.94 5.51
CA ASN A 328 4.40 -12.61 4.79
C ASN A 328 3.07 -11.86 4.85
N THR A 329 2.95 -10.86 5.74
CA THR A 329 1.68 -10.16 5.98
C THR A 329 1.82 -8.67 5.73
N ILE A 330 0.93 -8.15 4.91
CA ILE A 330 0.83 -6.73 4.58
C ILE A 330 -0.61 -6.27 4.75
N ALA A 331 -0.82 -4.95 4.75
CA ALA A 331 -2.15 -4.38 4.66
C ALA A 331 -2.21 -3.34 3.53
N ALA A 332 -3.29 -3.35 2.78
CA ALA A 332 -3.65 -2.28 1.85
C ALA A 332 -4.65 -1.35 2.52
N LEU A 333 -4.43 -0.05 2.39
CA LEU A 333 -5.34 0.98 2.86
C LEU A 333 -5.60 1.98 1.73
N ALA A 334 -6.82 2.49 1.63
CA ALA A 334 -7.18 3.52 0.67
C ALA A 334 -8.41 4.31 1.13
N THR A 335 -8.53 5.54 0.64
CA THR A 335 -9.77 6.29 0.67
C THR A 335 -10.66 5.80 -0.44
N SER A 336 -11.89 5.41 -0.14
CA SER A 336 -12.80 4.91 -1.15
C SER A 336 -14.25 5.24 -0.86
N ASN A 337 -15.04 5.36 -1.92
CA ASN A 337 -16.49 5.54 -1.87
C ASN A 337 -17.25 4.29 -2.40
N TYR A 338 -16.57 3.13 -2.54
CA TYR A 338 -17.17 1.96 -3.17
C TYR A 338 -18.28 1.30 -2.33
N GLN A 339 -18.24 1.49 -1.00
CA GLN A 339 -19.32 1.10 -0.09
C GLN A 339 -20.07 2.36 0.38
N GLY A 340 -21.31 2.55 -0.03
CA GLY A 340 -22.18 3.61 0.47
C GLY A 340 -22.09 4.99 -0.18
N GLY A 341 -21.12 5.26 -1.04
CA GLY A 341 -21.04 6.51 -1.83
C GLY A 341 -20.34 7.68 -1.16
N THR A 342 -20.07 7.64 0.13
CA THR A 342 -19.26 8.63 0.86
C THR A 342 -17.82 8.15 0.92
N GLU A 343 -16.87 9.06 0.76
CA GLU A 343 -15.45 8.77 0.96
C GLU A 343 -15.17 8.37 2.40
N ALA A 344 -14.51 7.23 2.56
CA ALA A 344 -14.15 6.66 3.85
C ALA A 344 -12.80 5.94 3.77
N PRO A 345 -12.06 5.85 4.89
CA PRO A 345 -10.83 5.07 4.95
C PRO A 345 -11.16 3.57 5.07
N PHE A 346 -10.56 2.77 4.19
CA PHE A 346 -10.68 1.31 4.15
C PHE A 346 -9.34 0.64 4.41
N PHE A 347 -9.42 -0.56 4.98
CA PHE A 347 -8.32 -1.45 5.32
C PHE A 347 -8.61 -2.85 4.82
N MET A 348 -7.56 -3.57 4.36
CA MET A 348 -7.62 -4.99 4.01
C MET A 348 -6.26 -5.66 4.20
N LYS A 349 -6.24 -6.91 4.70
CA LYS A 349 -5.02 -7.73 4.78
C LYS A 349 -4.68 -8.39 3.46
N GLY A 350 -3.37 -8.55 3.24
CA GLY A 350 -2.80 -9.31 2.14
C GLY A 350 -1.71 -10.26 2.61
N HIS A 351 -1.56 -11.36 1.90
CA HIS A 351 -0.52 -12.36 2.11
C HIS A 351 0.49 -12.28 0.96
N VAL A 352 1.76 -12.09 1.30
CA VAL A 352 2.84 -12.13 0.32
C VAL A 352 3.08 -13.59 -0.06
N MET A 353 2.88 -13.89 -1.33
CA MET A 353 3.16 -15.19 -1.91
C MET A 353 4.47 -15.12 -2.68
N ARG A 354 5.32 -16.13 -2.51
CA ARG A 354 6.59 -16.24 -3.20
C ARG A 354 6.63 -17.51 -4.02
N ASP A 355 7.48 -17.56 -5.03
CA ASP A 355 7.81 -18.80 -5.71
C ASP A 355 8.29 -19.82 -4.68
N LEU A 356 7.72 -21.02 -4.75
CA LEU A 356 8.07 -22.10 -3.85
C LEU A 356 9.13 -22.97 -4.50
N GLU A 357 10.32 -22.96 -3.93
CA GLU A 357 11.29 -23.99 -4.23
C GLU A 357 10.93 -25.24 -3.43
N VAL A 358 10.38 -26.25 -4.12
CA VAL A 358 9.91 -27.48 -3.49
C VAL A 358 11.02 -28.52 -3.47
N ASN A 359 11.67 -28.68 -2.32
CA ASN A 359 12.85 -29.53 -2.15
C ASN A 359 12.63 -30.73 -1.22
N SER A 360 11.48 -30.86 -0.60
CA SER A 360 11.13 -31.95 0.31
C SER A 360 9.66 -32.30 0.26
N SER A 361 9.30 -33.46 0.81
CA SER A 361 7.90 -33.88 1.00
C SER A 361 7.18 -33.09 2.10
N ASP A 362 7.91 -32.29 2.88
CA ASP A 362 7.34 -31.52 3.98
C ASP A 362 6.58 -30.31 3.44
N ILE A 363 5.28 -30.29 3.67
CA ILE A 363 4.40 -29.15 3.36
C ILE A 363 4.35 -28.25 4.58
N VAL A 364 5.07 -27.13 4.54
CA VAL A 364 5.19 -26.23 5.69
C VAL A 364 4.38 -24.97 5.44
N ASN A 365 3.57 -24.60 6.45
CA ASN A 365 2.90 -23.29 6.58
C ASN A 365 1.88 -22.89 5.53
N TYR A 366 1.54 -23.73 4.55
CA TYR A 366 0.54 -23.43 3.53
C TYR A 366 0.66 -21.99 3.00
N PRO A 367 1.74 -21.64 2.32
CA PRO A 367 2.15 -20.26 2.06
C PRO A 367 1.25 -19.53 1.05
N ILE A 368 0.42 -20.25 0.31
CA ILE A 368 -0.48 -19.67 -0.68
C ILE A 368 -1.87 -19.53 -0.05
N PHE A 369 -2.41 -18.31 -0.08
CA PHE A 369 -3.77 -17.99 0.35
C PHE A 369 -4.58 -17.40 -0.81
N ILE A 370 -5.79 -17.93 -1.01
CA ILE A 370 -6.74 -17.43 -2.02
C ILE A 370 -8.13 -17.36 -1.39
N GLY A 371 -8.80 -16.22 -1.48
CA GLY A 371 -10.24 -16.14 -1.15
C GLY A 371 -10.59 -15.19 0.00
N HIS A 372 -11.55 -15.61 0.82
CA HIS A 372 -12.23 -14.79 1.82
C HIS A 372 -12.39 -15.59 3.11
N THR A 373 -11.76 -15.16 4.21
CA THR A 373 -11.75 -15.89 5.50
C THR A 373 -13.14 -16.15 6.08
N GLY A 374 -14.10 -15.27 5.84
CA GLY A 374 -15.46 -15.36 6.34
C GLY A 374 -16.42 -16.21 5.50
N ILE A 375 -16.08 -16.53 4.25
CA ILE A 375 -16.95 -17.24 3.31
C ILE A 375 -16.28 -18.50 2.81
N CYS A 376 -15.36 -18.36 1.85
CA CYS A 376 -14.63 -19.46 1.25
C CYS A 376 -13.18 -19.07 1.02
N ASN A 377 -12.25 -19.90 1.48
CA ASN A 377 -10.85 -19.70 1.21
C ASN A 377 -10.12 -21.03 1.02
N LEU A 378 -8.98 -20.93 0.33
CA LEU A 378 -8.05 -22.00 0.07
C LEU A 378 -6.70 -21.63 0.63
N ARG A 379 -6.09 -22.53 1.41
CA ARG A 379 -4.66 -22.51 1.70
C ARG A 379 -4.00 -23.69 1.01
N LEU A 380 -2.94 -23.42 0.28
CA LEU A 380 -2.25 -24.41 -0.53
C LEU A 380 -0.81 -24.54 -0.08
N GLY A 381 -0.37 -25.79 0.09
CA GLY A 381 1.00 -26.19 0.31
C GLY A 381 1.45 -27.18 -0.75
N VAL A 382 2.72 -27.14 -1.10
CA VAL A 382 3.33 -28.01 -2.11
C VAL A 382 4.59 -28.67 -1.53
N GLY A 383 4.74 -29.96 -1.74
CA GLY A 383 5.93 -30.74 -1.40
C GLY A 383 6.28 -31.70 -2.50
N LYS A 384 7.50 -32.25 -2.53
CA LYS A 384 7.92 -33.30 -3.46
C LYS A 384 8.90 -34.25 -2.82
N ASP A 385 8.93 -35.47 -3.32
CA ASP A 385 10.03 -36.41 -3.17
C ASP A 385 10.65 -36.73 -4.54
N ALA A 386 11.38 -37.85 -4.64
CA ALA A 386 12.00 -38.26 -5.89
C ALA A 386 10.99 -38.60 -6.99
N ASP A 387 9.82 -39.10 -6.62
CA ASP A 387 8.84 -39.71 -7.52
C ASP A 387 7.53 -38.95 -7.59
N ASN A 388 7.20 -38.11 -6.58
CA ASN A 388 5.86 -37.52 -6.41
C ASN A 388 5.90 -36.01 -6.15
N LEU A 389 4.90 -35.30 -6.66
CA LEU A 389 4.51 -33.95 -6.32
C LEU A 389 3.28 -34.01 -5.39
N TYR A 390 3.38 -33.46 -4.20
CA TYR A 390 2.31 -33.37 -3.23
C TYR A 390 1.71 -31.98 -3.26
N ILE A 391 0.39 -31.87 -3.52
CA ILE A 391 -0.35 -30.62 -3.46
C ILE A 391 -1.43 -30.79 -2.39
N THR A 392 -1.32 -30.02 -1.31
CA THR A 392 -2.29 -30.07 -0.21
C THR A 392 -3.11 -28.80 -0.17
N CYS A 393 -4.41 -28.96 -0.31
CA CYS A 393 -5.38 -27.88 -0.28
C CYS A 393 -6.20 -27.95 1.02
N LYS A 394 -6.09 -26.92 1.88
CA LYS A 394 -7.00 -26.71 2.99
C LYS A 394 -8.07 -25.72 2.55
N VAL A 395 -9.28 -26.20 2.32
CA VAL A 395 -10.43 -25.38 1.91
C VAL A 395 -11.29 -25.14 3.14
N LYS A 396 -11.63 -23.88 3.42
CA LYS A 396 -12.68 -23.49 4.32
C LYS A 396 -13.85 -22.98 3.48
N ASP A 397 -14.98 -23.67 3.52
CA ASP A 397 -16.21 -23.29 2.82
C ASP A 397 -17.35 -23.31 3.85
N GLY A 398 -18.20 -22.29 3.84
CA GLY A 398 -19.36 -22.19 4.73
C GLY A 398 -20.47 -23.17 4.40
N GLU A 399 -20.55 -23.59 3.13
CA GLU A 399 -21.56 -24.50 2.62
C GLU A 399 -20.95 -25.47 1.61
N LEU A 400 -20.89 -26.77 1.95
CA LEU A 400 -20.46 -27.81 1.02
C LEU A 400 -21.61 -28.20 0.10
N TYR A 401 -21.45 -27.98 -1.20
CA TYR A 401 -22.41 -28.36 -2.23
C TYR A 401 -21.99 -29.65 -2.94
N SER A 402 -22.80 -30.66 -2.86
CA SER A 402 -22.49 -31.97 -3.46
C SER A 402 -22.90 -32.12 -4.93
N GLY A 403 -23.39 -31.06 -5.59
CA GLY A 403 -23.75 -31.05 -7.03
C GLY A 403 -24.63 -32.20 -7.51
N GLY A 404 -25.43 -31.95 -8.57
CA GLY A 404 -26.12 -33.03 -9.29
C GLY A 404 -25.16 -33.85 -10.18
N GLN A 405 -25.66 -34.85 -10.88
CA GLN A 405 -24.88 -35.66 -11.82
C GLN A 405 -24.11 -34.79 -12.83
N GLY A 406 -22.80 -34.90 -12.83
CA GLY A 406 -21.86 -34.21 -13.70
C GLY A 406 -20.65 -33.68 -12.95
N THR A 407 -19.50 -34.03 -13.42
CA THR A 407 -18.19 -33.99 -12.78
C THR A 407 -17.63 -32.61 -12.38
N GLN A 408 -18.38 -31.55 -12.49
CA GLN A 408 -17.89 -30.17 -12.17
C GLN A 408 -18.90 -29.34 -11.37
N LYS A 409 -19.95 -30.01 -10.85
CA LYS A 409 -21.01 -29.35 -10.08
C LYS A 409 -20.85 -29.72 -8.61
N GLY A 410 -20.17 -28.89 -7.85
CA GLY A 410 -19.99 -29.14 -6.42
C GLY A 410 -18.79 -28.40 -5.86
N SER A 411 -18.62 -28.47 -4.55
CA SER A 411 -17.44 -27.92 -3.87
C SER A 411 -16.21 -28.77 -4.20
N GLY A 412 -15.12 -28.12 -4.59
CA GLY A 412 -13.87 -28.77 -4.95
C GLY A 412 -12.82 -27.76 -5.40
N VAL A 413 -11.70 -28.27 -5.86
CA VAL A 413 -10.55 -27.46 -6.29
C VAL A 413 -10.17 -27.83 -7.72
N PHE A 414 -9.93 -26.81 -8.54
CA PHE A 414 -9.24 -26.96 -9.81
C PHE A 414 -7.77 -26.68 -9.66
N ILE A 415 -6.93 -27.59 -10.15
CA ILE A 415 -5.48 -27.45 -10.21
C ILE A 415 -5.06 -27.45 -11.70
N TYR A 416 -4.31 -26.46 -12.10
CA TYR A 416 -3.74 -26.36 -13.43
C TYR A 416 -2.24 -26.61 -13.32
N LEU A 417 -1.73 -27.56 -14.12
CA LEU A 417 -0.33 -27.97 -14.15
C LEU A 417 0.20 -27.73 -15.56
N ASP A 418 1.25 -26.92 -15.68
CA ASP A 418 2.04 -26.77 -16.89
C ASP A 418 3.38 -27.49 -16.69
N THR A 419 3.49 -28.71 -17.24
CA THR A 419 4.65 -29.57 -17.05
C THR A 419 5.87 -29.14 -17.89
N LYS A 420 5.67 -28.23 -18.83
CA LYS A 420 6.72 -27.70 -19.72
C LYS A 420 7.15 -26.28 -19.34
N ASN A 421 6.42 -25.63 -18.39
CA ASN A 421 6.63 -24.25 -17.97
C ASN A 421 6.64 -23.23 -19.15
N GLU A 422 5.71 -23.40 -20.08
CA GLU A 422 5.61 -22.57 -21.29
C GLU A 422 4.68 -21.38 -21.12
N CYS A 423 3.93 -21.32 -20.01
CA CYS A 423 2.99 -20.24 -19.65
C CYS A 423 2.02 -19.87 -20.78
N LEU A 424 1.50 -20.87 -21.50
CA LEU A 424 0.67 -20.68 -22.69
C LEU A 424 -0.72 -20.12 -22.33
N LYS A 425 -1.25 -19.25 -23.17
CA LYS A 425 -2.57 -18.64 -22.99
C LYS A 425 -3.74 -19.61 -23.27
N GLU A 426 -3.48 -20.67 -24.01
CA GLU A 426 -4.48 -21.64 -24.42
C GLU A 426 -4.08 -23.07 -24.02
N PRO A 427 -5.05 -23.99 -23.82
CA PRO A 427 -4.76 -25.40 -23.53
C PRO A 427 -3.89 -26.03 -24.59
N ALA A 428 -2.75 -26.60 -24.21
CA ALA A 428 -1.77 -27.23 -25.09
C ALA A 428 -1.24 -28.54 -24.51
N GLU A 429 -0.52 -29.30 -25.30
CA GLU A 429 0.13 -30.54 -24.86
C GLU A 429 1.11 -30.26 -23.71
N GLY A 430 1.01 -31.03 -22.63
CA GLY A 430 1.78 -30.84 -21.38
C GLY A 430 1.08 -29.96 -20.35
N VAL A 431 -0.04 -29.34 -20.69
CA VAL A 431 -0.87 -28.62 -19.72
C VAL A 431 -2.06 -29.47 -19.29
N TYR A 432 -2.23 -29.63 -18.00
CA TYR A 432 -3.31 -30.41 -17.40
C TYR A 432 -4.22 -29.56 -16.54
N LYS A 433 -5.51 -29.92 -16.52
CA LYS A 433 -6.51 -29.38 -15.62
C LYS A 433 -7.08 -30.54 -14.80
N VAL A 434 -6.95 -30.47 -13.48
CA VAL A 434 -7.40 -31.50 -12.56
C VAL A 434 -8.50 -30.94 -11.68
N TRP A 435 -9.65 -31.60 -11.65
CA TRP A 435 -10.73 -31.33 -10.71
C TRP A 435 -10.69 -32.36 -9.58
N CYS A 436 -10.67 -31.87 -8.34
CA CYS A 436 -10.75 -32.68 -7.14
C CYS A 436 -11.97 -32.25 -6.35
N SER A 437 -12.97 -33.13 -6.22
CA SER A 437 -14.14 -32.87 -5.37
C SER A 437 -13.80 -33.06 -3.89
N TYR A 438 -14.57 -32.44 -3.00
CA TYR A 438 -14.43 -32.67 -1.57
C TYR A 438 -14.73 -34.13 -1.16
N LYS A 439 -15.37 -34.93 -2.00
CA LYS A 439 -15.64 -36.37 -1.82
C LYS A 439 -14.52 -37.28 -2.32
N GLY A 440 -13.51 -36.72 -2.99
CA GLY A 440 -12.40 -37.48 -3.58
C GLY A 440 -12.59 -37.87 -5.05
N ASP A 441 -13.67 -37.40 -5.72
CA ASP A 441 -13.79 -37.62 -7.15
C ASP A 441 -12.74 -36.81 -7.91
N ILE A 442 -12.13 -37.41 -8.93
CA ILE A 442 -11.11 -36.80 -9.76
C ILE A 442 -11.60 -36.78 -11.21
N THR A 443 -11.36 -35.68 -11.89
CA THR A 443 -11.47 -35.59 -13.35
C THR A 443 -10.24 -34.85 -13.89
N VAL A 444 -9.62 -35.42 -14.89
CA VAL A 444 -8.43 -34.87 -15.53
C VAL A 444 -8.70 -34.53 -16.98
N TRP A 445 -8.23 -33.39 -17.42
CA TRP A 445 -8.19 -32.99 -18.83
C TRP A 445 -6.76 -32.63 -19.19
N GLN A 446 -6.40 -32.92 -20.44
CA GLN A 446 -5.18 -32.45 -21.08
C GLN A 446 -5.52 -31.39 -22.13
N GLY A 447 -4.68 -30.40 -22.25
CA GLY A 447 -4.77 -29.41 -23.31
C GLY A 447 -4.34 -29.98 -24.66
N ASN A 448 -5.10 -29.66 -25.72
CA ASN A 448 -4.78 -29.99 -27.10
C ASN A 448 -5.31 -28.89 -28.03
N LYS A 449 -4.41 -28.18 -28.73
CA LYS A 449 -4.74 -27.15 -29.74
C LYS A 449 -5.87 -26.19 -29.32
N GLY A 450 -5.75 -25.61 -28.14
CA GLY A 450 -6.69 -24.65 -27.59
C GLY A 450 -7.95 -25.24 -26.93
N LYS A 451 -8.04 -26.56 -26.80
CA LYS A 451 -9.18 -27.27 -26.20
C LYS A 451 -8.75 -28.17 -25.05
N TRP A 452 -9.68 -28.41 -24.12
CA TRP A 452 -9.52 -29.40 -23.06
C TRP A 452 -10.14 -30.72 -23.50
N GLU A 453 -9.37 -31.80 -23.48
CA GLU A 453 -9.80 -33.16 -23.77
C GLU A 453 -9.71 -34.02 -22.52
N ASN A 454 -10.68 -34.92 -22.30
CA ASN A 454 -10.61 -35.85 -21.18
C ASN A 454 -9.34 -36.68 -21.30
N SER A 455 -8.62 -36.81 -20.19
CA SER A 455 -7.36 -37.54 -20.12
C SER A 455 -7.30 -38.34 -18.82
N GLU A 456 -6.49 -39.39 -18.85
CA GLU A 456 -6.08 -40.09 -17.65
C GLU A 456 -4.62 -39.67 -17.36
N LEU A 457 -4.39 -39.08 -16.20
CA LEU A 457 -3.05 -38.84 -15.70
C LEU A 457 -2.71 -39.95 -14.74
N GLU A 458 -1.83 -40.85 -15.16
CA GLU A 458 -1.39 -41.97 -14.31
C GLU A 458 -0.76 -41.44 -13.01
N GLY A 459 -1.06 -42.11 -11.90
CA GLY A 459 -0.49 -41.77 -10.59
C GLY A 459 -1.13 -40.63 -9.82
N VAL A 460 -2.20 -40.01 -10.33
CA VAL A 460 -2.94 -39.00 -9.53
C VAL A 460 -3.76 -39.71 -8.45
N GLN A 461 -3.46 -39.40 -7.19
CA GLN A 461 -4.22 -39.86 -6.04
C GLN A 461 -4.74 -38.66 -5.25
N VAL A 462 -6.00 -38.71 -4.82
CA VAL A 462 -6.59 -37.70 -3.95
C VAL A 462 -7.06 -38.33 -2.66
N THR A 463 -6.61 -37.80 -1.55
CA THR A 463 -7.04 -38.21 -0.21
C THR A 463 -7.81 -37.08 0.44
N PRO A 464 -9.15 -37.07 0.37
CA PRO A 464 -9.94 -36.07 1.06
C PRO A 464 -9.92 -36.31 2.57
N SER A 465 -9.82 -35.22 3.35
CA SER A 465 -10.07 -35.23 4.79
C SER A 465 -11.05 -34.11 5.12
N VAL A 466 -12.16 -34.41 5.75
CA VAL A 466 -13.19 -33.44 6.18
C VAL A 466 -13.09 -33.22 7.68
#